data_72de6f5a84bda632b8d7e39bfe3a2d0b
#
_entry.id   72de6f5a84bda632b8d7e39bfe3a2d0b
#
_cell.length_a   1.000
_cell.length_b   1.000
_cell.length_c   1.000
_cell.angle_alpha   90.00
_cell.angle_beta   90.00
_cell.angle_gamma   90.00
#
_symmetry.space_group_name_H-M   'P 1'
#
loop_
_entity.id
_entity.type
_entity.pdbx_description
1 polymer ?
#
loop_
_entity_poly.entity_id
_entity_poly.type
_entity_poly.pdbx_seq_one_letter_code
_entity_poly.pdbx_strand_id
1 'polypeptide(L)'
;MIISRGIYKNWQVWALDLKGNELVPRWKFDTADHSSKWLAMCSHCFRVADLDGDGRDEILYGSAAIDDDGSELWCSGNGHGDILHVGKFIKDRSGLQIVASFEESKDYEGQGNGYACQVIDARDGSMITGHGRNLPVDASDVGRCIVADVDPDSPDFEYWSSTQEGMFSCNGTGLVSTTYPTGIANGVMYNVAIYWSGQSTREMYDRTCIVSYKDNPDVNKTNKKRLLSFKDAYGTNDGNHGTKYNPCYYGDFLGDYREEVILGSSDNKSIYIFSTNHPTTHRLPHLMTDHNYDMSQAMQNMGYNQGTNLGYYVGAETLKTSETEEPKE
;
A
#
# COMPACT_ATOMS: atom_id res chain seq x y z
N MET A 1 -3.08 -10.30 19.37
CA MET A 1 -2.44 -8.97 19.23
C MET A 1 -1.00 -9.16 18.82
N ILE A 2 -0.52 -8.41 17.82
CA ILE A 2 0.88 -8.43 17.39
C ILE A 2 1.57 -7.17 17.90
N ILE A 3 2.77 -7.31 18.42
CA ILE A 3 3.64 -6.20 18.80
C ILE A 3 5.05 -6.42 18.25
N SER A 4 5.73 -5.34 17.87
CA SER A 4 7.10 -5.38 17.39
C SER A 4 8.01 -4.50 18.24
N ARG A 5 9.29 -4.84 18.29
CA ARG A 5 10.34 -4.10 18.97
C ARG A 5 11.62 -4.13 18.15
N GLY A 6 12.27 -2.98 18.02
CA GLY A 6 13.47 -2.80 17.21
C GLY A 6 13.11 -2.47 15.76
N ILE A 7 13.91 -1.57 15.16
CA ILE A 7 13.61 -1.04 13.83
C ILE A 7 14.79 -1.24 12.87
N TYR A 8 16.03 -1.37 13.38
CA TYR A 8 17.20 -1.44 12.52
C TYR A 8 17.98 -2.76 12.66
N LYS A 9 18.76 -3.00 13.70
CA LYS A 9 19.65 -4.15 13.74
C LYS A 9 18.99 -5.39 14.33
N ASN A 10 18.70 -5.37 15.62
CA ASN A 10 18.00 -6.46 16.30
C ASN A 10 16.53 -6.11 16.44
N TRP A 11 15.68 -7.05 16.16
CA TRP A 11 14.24 -6.86 16.24
C TRP A 11 13.52 -8.12 16.75
N GLN A 12 12.33 -7.90 17.25
CA GLN A 12 11.46 -8.94 17.80
C GLN A 12 10.02 -8.70 17.35
N VAL A 13 9.28 -9.79 17.16
CA VAL A 13 7.84 -9.78 17.00
C VAL A 13 7.22 -10.77 17.99
N TRP A 14 6.15 -10.36 18.62
CA TRP A 14 5.42 -11.19 19.58
C TRP A 14 3.96 -11.28 19.18
N ALA A 15 3.43 -12.49 19.12
CA ALA A 15 1.99 -12.71 19.08
C ALA A 15 1.47 -12.99 20.49
N LEU A 16 0.41 -12.27 20.87
CA LEU A 16 -0.15 -12.33 22.23
C LEU A 16 -1.62 -12.70 22.15
N ASP A 17 -2.04 -13.62 22.99
CA ASP A 17 -3.44 -13.95 23.24
C ASP A 17 -3.96 -13.14 24.43
N LEU A 18 -5.23 -12.75 24.39
CA LEU A 18 -5.94 -12.23 25.55
C LEU A 18 -6.60 -13.40 26.30
N LYS A 19 -6.11 -13.70 27.50
CA LYS A 19 -6.69 -14.73 28.39
C LYS A 19 -7.24 -14.08 29.66
N GLY A 20 -8.56 -13.94 29.71
CA GLY A 20 -9.18 -13.10 30.74
C GLY A 20 -8.80 -11.64 30.54
N ASN A 21 -8.10 -11.06 31.52
CA ASN A 21 -7.58 -9.68 31.48
C ASN A 21 -6.05 -9.61 31.27
N GLU A 22 -5.42 -10.72 30.91
CA GLU A 22 -3.97 -10.80 30.74
C GLU A 22 -3.59 -11.08 29.30
N LEU A 23 -2.53 -10.41 28.81
CA LEU A 23 -1.89 -10.70 27.54
C LEU A 23 -0.83 -11.77 27.74
N VAL A 24 -1.01 -12.92 27.10
CA VAL A 24 -0.15 -14.08 27.21
C VAL A 24 0.55 -14.33 25.88
N PRO A 25 1.90 -14.47 25.84
CA PRO A 25 2.59 -14.81 24.61
C PRO A 25 2.08 -16.13 24.01
N ARG A 26 1.72 -16.10 22.72
CA ARG A 26 1.47 -17.29 21.92
C ARG A 26 2.79 -17.79 21.35
N TRP A 27 3.54 -16.90 20.73
CA TRP A 27 4.90 -17.12 20.26
C TRP A 27 5.70 -15.80 20.25
N LYS A 28 7.01 -15.93 20.14
CA LYS A 28 7.98 -14.85 20.04
C LYS A 28 8.99 -15.18 18.95
N PHE A 29 9.19 -14.28 18.00
CA PHE A 29 10.33 -14.28 17.10
C PHE A 29 11.37 -13.27 17.58
N ASP A 30 12.62 -13.66 17.70
CA ASP A 30 13.73 -12.82 18.15
C ASP A 30 14.96 -13.07 17.28
N THR A 31 15.43 -12.06 16.58
CA THR A 31 16.60 -12.20 15.71
C THR A 31 17.87 -12.64 16.44
N ALA A 32 17.93 -12.52 17.75
CA ALA A 32 19.03 -13.06 18.55
C ALA A 32 19.09 -14.60 18.54
N ASP A 33 17.96 -15.26 18.27
CA ASP A 33 17.83 -16.72 18.24
C ASP A 33 17.98 -17.28 16.81
N HIS A 34 18.16 -16.41 15.79
CA HIS A 34 18.22 -16.75 14.36
C HIS A 34 19.58 -16.41 13.73
N SER A 35 19.77 -16.82 12.49
CA SER A 35 20.99 -16.50 11.74
C SER A 35 21.11 -14.99 11.46
N SER A 36 22.32 -14.52 11.22
CA SER A 36 22.60 -13.09 10.95
C SER A 36 21.86 -12.52 9.75
N LYS A 37 21.37 -13.35 8.83
CA LYS A 37 20.56 -12.92 7.67
C LYS A 37 19.26 -12.20 8.07
N TRP A 38 18.77 -12.41 9.29
CA TRP A 38 17.55 -11.78 9.81
C TRP A 38 17.78 -10.40 10.42
N LEU A 39 19.03 -10.02 10.65
CA LEU A 39 19.35 -8.72 11.22
C LEU A 39 19.03 -7.59 10.25
N ALA A 40 18.42 -6.51 10.75
CA ALA A 40 18.06 -5.31 10.01
C ALA A 40 17.04 -5.50 8.86
N MET A 41 16.33 -6.62 8.82
CA MET A 41 15.31 -6.90 7.81
C MET A 41 13.93 -6.32 8.14
N CYS A 42 13.80 -5.59 9.24
CA CYS A 42 12.55 -5.01 9.74
C CYS A 42 12.17 -3.69 9.04
N SER A 43 11.03 -3.15 9.45
CA SER A 43 10.45 -1.90 8.95
C SER A 43 9.95 -1.04 10.11
N HIS A 44 9.43 0.16 9.81
CA HIS A 44 8.73 1.00 10.78
C HIS A 44 7.34 0.47 11.17
N CYS A 45 6.78 -0.41 10.36
CA CYS A 45 5.53 -1.11 10.63
C CYS A 45 5.55 -2.49 9.97
N PHE A 46 4.67 -3.37 10.40
CA PHE A 46 4.48 -4.69 9.79
C PHE A 46 3.14 -4.74 9.02
N ARG A 47 2.99 -5.77 8.19
CA ARG A 47 1.73 -6.18 7.58
C ARG A 47 1.33 -7.54 8.09
N VAL A 48 0.01 -7.76 8.15
CA VAL A 48 -0.61 -9.04 8.50
C VAL A 48 -1.45 -9.46 7.30
N ALA A 49 -1.18 -10.62 6.75
CA ALA A 49 -1.89 -11.16 5.60
C ALA A 49 -1.57 -12.64 5.42
N ASP A 50 -2.46 -13.39 4.78
CA ASP A 50 -2.23 -14.76 4.33
C ASP A 50 -1.25 -14.74 3.13
N LEU A 51 0.05 -14.74 3.43
CA LEU A 51 1.10 -14.56 2.42
C LEU A 51 1.34 -15.82 1.60
N ASP A 52 1.23 -17.00 2.21
CA ASP A 52 1.54 -18.27 1.56
C ASP A 52 0.29 -19.01 1.03
N GLY A 53 -0.90 -18.58 1.45
CA GLY A 53 -2.18 -19.08 0.96
C GLY A 53 -2.71 -20.28 1.74
N ASP A 54 -2.28 -20.48 2.99
CA ASP A 54 -2.71 -21.59 3.85
C ASP A 54 -4.01 -21.28 4.64
N GLY A 55 -4.47 -20.03 4.58
CA GLY A 55 -5.69 -19.53 5.25
C GLY A 55 -5.45 -18.97 6.64
N ARG A 56 -4.19 -18.71 7.01
CA ARG A 56 -3.78 -18.03 8.23
C ARG A 56 -2.95 -16.82 7.89
N ASP A 57 -2.78 -15.91 8.83
CA ASP A 57 -2.03 -14.68 8.59
C ASP A 57 -0.59 -14.79 9.07
N GLU A 58 0.33 -14.43 8.21
CA GLU A 58 1.74 -14.22 8.45
C GLU A 58 2.02 -12.77 8.82
N ILE A 59 3.21 -12.54 9.34
CA ILE A 59 3.72 -11.21 9.65
C ILE A 59 4.83 -10.83 8.67
N LEU A 60 4.53 -9.93 7.74
CA LEU A 60 5.53 -9.28 6.90
C LEU A 60 6.15 -8.11 7.65
N TYR A 61 7.45 -8.13 7.90
CA TYR A 61 8.16 -7.07 8.60
C TYR A 61 9.43 -6.65 7.85
N GLY A 62 9.29 -5.65 6.98
CA GLY A 62 10.36 -5.21 6.08
C GLY A 62 10.63 -6.20 4.96
N SER A 63 11.84 -6.75 4.91
CA SER A 63 12.27 -7.73 3.93
C SER A 63 12.24 -9.18 4.44
N ALA A 64 11.45 -9.42 5.47
CA ALA A 64 11.30 -10.73 6.12
C ALA A 64 9.83 -11.05 6.44
N ALA A 65 9.45 -12.32 6.37
CA ALA A 65 8.15 -12.82 6.77
C ALA A 65 8.27 -13.91 7.82
N ILE A 66 7.41 -13.86 8.82
CA ILE A 66 7.29 -14.81 9.92
C ILE A 66 5.97 -15.54 9.75
N ASP A 67 5.99 -16.84 9.84
CA ASP A 67 4.85 -17.72 9.73
C ASP A 67 3.84 -17.55 10.90
N ASP A 68 2.63 -18.00 10.74
CA ASP A 68 1.52 -17.89 11.72
C ASP A 68 1.85 -18.52 13.08
N ASP A 69 2.74 -19.52 13.10
CA ASP A 69 3.20 -20.21 14.30
C ASP A 69 4.45 -19.56 14.94
N GLY A 70 5.01 -18.54 14.32
CA GLY A 70 6.20 -17.83 14.78
C GLY A 70 7.51 -18.40 14.23
N SER A 71 7.47 -19.34 13.31
CA SER A 71 8.66 -19.84 12.61
C SER A 71 9.11 -18.92 11.47
N GLU A 72 10.30 -19.19 10.91
CA GLU A 72 10.80 -18.47 9.73
C GLU A 72 10.00 -18.87 8.49
N LEU A 73 9.30 -17.92 7.81
CA LEU A 73 8.74 -18.18 6.50
C LEU A 73 9.81 -17.92 5.43
N TRP A 74 10.23 -16.69 5.26
CA TRP A 74 11.31 -16.31 4.35
C TRP A 74 11.99 -14.99 4.73
N CYS A 75 13.18 -14.76 4.19
CA CYS A 75 13.95 -13.53 4.33
C CYS A 75 14.64 -13.20 3.00
N SER A 76 14.25 -12.09 2.37
CA SER A 76 14.79 -11.68 1.06
C SER A 76 16.17 -11.00 1.12
N GLY A 77 16.61 -10.57 2.31
CA GLY A 77 17.94 -9.98 2.49
C GLY A 77 18.07 -8.53 2.00
N ASN A 78 16.96 -7.86 1.67
CA ASN A 78 17.00 -6.50 1.09
C ASN A 78 17.18 -5.37 2.12
N GLY A 79 17.33 -5.70 3.40
CA GLY A 79 17.53 -4.72 4.47
C GLY A 79 16.25 -4.06 4.93
N HIS A 80 16.40 -2.90 5.56
CA HIS A 80 15.30 -2.13 6.12
C HIS A 80 14.37 -1.61 5.02
N GLY A 81 13.07 -1.84 5.19
CA GLY A 81 12.04 -1.39 4.27
C GLY A 81 11.09 -0.38 4.91
N ASP A 82 10.88 0.78 4.27
CA ASP A 82 10.03 1.83 4.82
C ASP A 82 8.55 1.60 4.54
N ILE A 83 8.21 1.22 3.32
CA ILE A 83 6.83 1.07 2.85
C ILE A 83 6.60 -0.35 2.36
N LEU A 84 5.48 -0.92 2.81
CA LEU A 84 5.04 -2.27 2.47
C LEU A 84 3.57 -2.23 2.02
N HIS A 85 3.30 -2.66 0.81
CA HIS A 85 1.96 -2.90 0.31
C HIS A 85 1.78 -4.39 0.05
N VAL A 86 0.70 -4.98 0.55
CA VAL A 86 0.34 -6.38 0.30
C VAL A 86 -1.01 -6.42 -0.35
N GLY A 87 -1.15 -7.12 -1.48
CA GLY A 87 -2.41 -7.24 -2.19
C GLY A 87 -2.30 -8.05 -3.47
N LYS A 88 -3.40 -8.13 -4.19
CA LYS A 88 -3.48 -8.77 -5.49
C LYS A 88 -3.28 -7.75 -6.60
N PHE A 89 -2.04 -7.60 -7.09
CA PHE A 89 -1.66 -6.57 -8.06
C PHE A 89 -1.48 -7.09 -9.49
N ILE A 90 -1.32 -8.41 -9.66
CA ILE A 90 -1.13 -9.07 -10.95
C ILE A 90 -2.28 -10.05 -11.16
N LYS A 91 -3.09 -9.82 -12.21
CA LYS A 91 -4.33 -10.55 -12.47
C LYS A 91 -4.13 -12.06 -12.55
N ASP A 92 -3.24 -12.48 -13.43
CA ASP A 92 -3.07 -13.90 -13.79
C ASP A 92 -2.02 -14.63 -12.95
N ARG A 93 -1.42 -13.95 -11.94
CA ARG A 93 -0.48 -14.58 -11.01
C ARG A 93 -1.22 -15.07 -9.77
N SER A 94 -1.01 -16.32 -9.35
CA SER A 94 -1.59 -16.85 -8.10
C SER A 94 -0.97 -16.20 -6.87
N GLY A 95 -1.71 -16.14 -5.76
CA GLY A 95 -1.28 -15.57 -4.48
C GLY A 95 -1.21 -14.05 -4.47
N LEU A 96 -0.79 -13.50 -3.34
CA LEU A 96 -0.59 -12.07 -3.14
C LEU A 96 0.79 -11.62 -3.64
N GLN A 97 0.93 -10.32 -3.88
CA GLN A 97 2.21 -9.69 -4.15
C GLN A 97 2.49 -8.62 -3.10
N ILE A 98 3.77 -8.36 -2.90
CA ILE A 98 4.26 -7.28 -2.04
C ILE A 98 4.91 -6.23 -2.95
N VAL A 99 4.57 -4.95 -2.74
CA VAL A 99 5.34 -3.83 -3.30
C VAL A 99 6.01 -3.11 -2.14
N ALA A 100 7.32 -3.04 -2.18
CA ALA A 100 8.13 -2.52 -1.08
C ALA A 100 9.24 -1.60 -1.56
N SER A 101 9.60 -0.60 -0.75
CA SER A 101 10.80 0.20 -0.92
C SER A 101 11.80 -0.06 0.20
N PHE A 102 13.08 -0.08 -0.16
CA PHE A 102 14.19 -0.40 0.74
C PHE A 102 15.20 0.73 0.78
N GLU A 103 15.69 1.06 1.97
CA GLU A 103 16.66 2.14 2.16
C GLU A 103 18.07 1.74 1.70
N GLU A 104 18.46 0.49 1.90
CA GLU A 104 19.82 0.02 1.67
C GLU A 104 19.87 -1.30 0.90
N SER A 105 18.97 -1.49 -0.07
CA SER A 105 18.85 -2.74 -0.82
C SER A 105 20.12 -3.19 -1.55
N LYS A 106 21.12 -2.29 -1.65
CA LYS A 106 22.35 -2.53 -2.39
C LYS A 106 23.31 -3.48 -1.67
N ASP A 107 23.44 -3.39 -0.38
CA ASP A 107 24.58 -4.00 0.31
C ASP A 107 24.38 -4.27 1.79
N TYR A 108 23.17 -4.56 2.27
CA TYR A 108 23.15 -4.99 3.65
C TYR A 108 23.92 -6.31 3.79
N GLU A 109 25.20 -6.19 4.18
CA GLU A 109 26.15 -7.29 4.30
C GLU A 109 26.27 -8.19 3.04
N GLY A 110 26.02 -7.62 1.83
CA GLY A 110 26.11 -8.36 0.56
C GLY A 110 24.92 -9.27 0.27
N GLN A 111 23.81 -9.14 0.97
CA GLN A 111 22.63 -10.01 0.79
C GLN A 111 21.55 -9.41 -0.13
N GLY A 112 21.48 -8.08 -0.25
CA GLY A 112 20.46 -7.41 -1.05
C GLY A 112 20.67 -7.57 -2.56
N ASN A 113 19.57 -7.52 -3.31
CA ASN A 113 19.58 -7.64 -4.78
C ASN A 113 19.83 -6.32 -5.51
N GLY A 114 19.96 -5.21 -4.77
CA GLY A 114 20.30 -3.89 -5.28
C GLY A 114 19.16 -3.08 -5.88
N TYR A 115 17.91 -3.55 -5.83
CA TYR A 115 16.74 -2.80 -6.28
C TYR A 115 16.08 -2.07 -5.11
N ALA A 116 15.91 -0.76 -5.25
CA ALA A 116 15.35 0.09 -4.21
C ALA A 116 13.82 -0.03 -4.06
N CYS A 117 13.11 -0.35 -5.14
CA CYS A 117 11.68 -0.64 -5.10
C CYS A 117 11.39 -1.92 -5.86
N GLN A 118 10.62 -2.83 -5.26
CA GLN A 118 10.43 -4.17 -5.77
C GLN A 118 8.97 -4.61 -5.69
N VAL A 119 8.58 -5.44 -6.65
CA VAL A 119 7.41 -6.31 -6.59
C VAL A 119 7.89 -7.73 -6.27
N ILE A 120 7.34 -8.32 -5.23
CA ILE A 120 7.82 -9.56 -4.61
C ILE A 120 6.65 -10.55 -4.56
N ASP A 121 6.89 -11.83 -4.81
CA ASP A 121 5.92 -12.88 -4.54
C ASP A 121 5.80 -13.07 -3.02
N ALA A 122 4.58 -12.96 -2.50
CA ALA A 122 4.37 -12.98 -1.06
C ALA A 122 4.69 -14.34 -0.42
N ARG A 123 4.59 -15.43 -1.19
CA ARG A 123 4.73 -16.80 -0.69
C ARG A 123 6.17 -17.18 -0.32
N ASP A 124 7.14 -16.65 -1.07
CA ASP A 124 8.54 -17.09 -0.94
C ASP A 124 9.57 -15.94 -0.91
N GLY A 125 9.11 -14.69 -0.98
CA GLY A 125 9.98 -13.53 -0.97
C GLY A 125 10.79 -13.31 -2.26
N SER A 126 10.52 -14.06 -3.33
CA SER A 126 11.21 -13.92 -4.61
C SER A 126 10.78 -12.64 -5.34
N MET A 127 11.77 -11.93 -5.90
CA MET A 127 11.49 -10.71 -6.69
C MET A 127 10.87 -11.07 -8.04
N ILE A 128 9.73 -10.44 -8.35
CA ILE A 128 9.07 -10.51 -9.66
C ILE A 128 9.70 -9.47 -10.60
N THR A 129 9.77 -8.22 -10.14
CA THR A 129 10.36 -7.09 -10.87
C THR A 129 10.81 -6.01 -9.89
N GLY A 130 11.56 -5.03 -10.37
CA GLY A 130 12.01 -3.90 -9.55
C GLY A 130 12.63 -2.79 -10.37
N HIS A 131 12.78 -1.61 -9.75
CA HIS A 131 13.50 -0.46 -10.30
C HIS A 131 14.38 0.20 -9.24
N GLY A 132 15.15 1.22 -9.62
CA GLY A 132 16.11 1.87 -8.73
C GLY A 132 17.32 1.01 -8.44
N ARG A 133 17.83 0.28 -9.45
CA ARG A 133 18.95 -0.63 -9.24
C ARG A 133 20.27 0.13 -9.10
N ASN A 134 21.07 -0.26 -8.10
CA ASN A 134 22.42 0.27 -7.87
C ASN A 134 22.47 1.80 -7.73
N LEU A 135 21.48 2.38 -7.06
CA LEU A 135 21.50 3.82 -6.76
C LEU A 135 22.77 4.19 -5.97
N PRO A 136 23.30 5.43 -6.14
CA PRO A 136 24.34 5.96 -5.26
C PRO A 136 23.90 5.90 -3.79
N VAL A 137 24.86 5.78 -2.85
CA VAL A 137 24.58 5.65 -1.41
C VAL A 137 23.72 6.80 -0.88
N ASP A 138 23.95 8.02 -1.38
CA ASP A 138 23.18 9.22 -1.02
C ASP A 138 21.77 9.29 -1.63
N ALA A 139 21.47 8.42 -2.61
CA ALA A 139 20.16 8.28 -3.26
C ALA A 139 19.51 6.90 -3.00
N SER A 140 20.11 6.06 -2.16
CA SER A 140 19.63 4.70 -1.89
C SER A 140 18.54 4.65 -0.82
N ASP A 141 18.38 5.71 -0.03
CA ASP A 141 17.29 5.87 0.93
C ASP A 141 15.96 6.14 0.20
N VAL A 142 15.29 5.07 -0.22
CA VAL A 142 14.01 5.10 -0.92
C VAL A 142 12.88 4.85 0.05
N GLY A 143 12.57 5.86 0.85
CA GLY A 143 11.55 5.81 1.90
C GLY A 143 10.11 5.92 1.40
N ARG A 144 9.84 5.90 0.08
CA ARG A 144 8.49 6.02 -0.48
C ARG A 144 8.30 5.20 -1.73
N CYS A 145 7.26 4.40 -1.73
CA CYS A 145 6.69 3.79 -2.93
C CYS A 145 5.16 3.70 -2.79
N ILE A 146 4.51 3.45 -3.89
CA ILE A 146 3.06 3.21 -3.97
C ILE A 146 2.77 2.18 -5.05
N VAL A 147 1.68 1.48 -4.92
CA VAL A 147 1.09 0.60 -5.92
C VAL A 147 -0.39 0.94 -6.09
N ALA A 148 -0.82 1.15 -7.31
CA ALA A 148 -2.22 1.41 -7.64
C ALA A 148 -2.48 1.18 -9.12
N ASP A 149 -3.67 0.71 -9.47
CA ASP A 149 -4.18 0.77 -10.83
C ASP A 149 -4.68 2.19 -11.09
N VAL A 150 -3.89 3.00 -11.78
CA VAL A 150 -4.21 4.40 -12.10
C VAL A 150 -4.33 4.67 -13.59
N ASP A 151 -3.77 3.82 -14.44
CA ASP A 151 -3.83 3.95 -15.90
C ASP A 151 -4.78 2.90 -16.52
N PRO A 152 -6.00 3.29 -16.94
CA PRO A 152 -6.98 2.35 -17.49
C PRO A 152 -6.54 1.72 -18.82
N ASP A 153 -5.45 2.17 -19.41
CA ASP A 153 -4.90 1.66 -20.66
C ASP A 153 -3.75 0.67 -20.43
N SER A 154 -3.26 0.55 -19.18
CA SER A 154 -2.23 -0.40 -18.77
C SER A 154 -2.86 -1.64 -18.12
N PRO A 155 -2.40 -2.85 -18.46
CA PRO A 155 -2.82 -4.05 -17.74
C PRO A 155 -2.06 -4.20 -16.41
N ASP A 156 -2.74 -4.78 -15.42
CA ASP A 156 -2.23 -4.92 -14.06
C ASP A 156 -1.97 -3.57 -13.36
N PHE A 157 -1.59 -3.60 -12.10
CA PHE A 157 -1.33 -2.39 -11.34
C PHE A 157 0.01 -1.78 -11.69
N GLU A 158 0.09 -0.45 -11.60
CA GLU A 158 1.34 0.29 -11.64
C GLU A 158 1.95 0.44 -10.26
N TYR A 159 3.29 0.56 -10.22
CA TYR A 159 4.03 0.94 -9.02
C TYR A 159 5.14 1.95 -9.36
N TRP A 160 5.45 2.82 -8.42
CA TRP A 160 6.53 3.81 -8.54
C TRP A 160 7.04 4.20 -7.16
N SER A 161 8.19 4.87 -7.14
CA SER A 161 8.85 5.26 -5.90
C SER A 161 9.43 6.66 -5.95
N SER A 162 10.02 7.10 -4.84
CA SER A 162 10.72 8.38 -4.73
C SER A 162 11.98 8.48 -5.60
N THR A 163 12.43 7.42 -6.27
CA THR A 163 13.49 7.47 -7.28
C THR A 163 13.08 8.28 -8.50
N GLN A 164 11.78 8.38 -8.77
CA GLN A 164 11.19 9.09 -9.91
C GLN A 164 11.72 8.63 -11.28
N GLU A 165 12.04 7.35 -11.44
CA GLU A 165 12.46 6.76 -12.70
C GLU A 165 11.32 6.46 -13.67
N GLY A 166 10.07 6.47 -13.20
CA GLY A 166 8.86 6.19 -13.96
C GLY A 166 7.84 5.40 -13.16
N MET A 167 6.68 5.17 -13.77
CA MET A 167 5.68 4.20 -13.33
C MET A 167 5.92 2.89 -14.08
N PHE A 168 5.95 1.77 -13.37
CA PHE A 168 6.25 0.45 -13.91
C PHE A 168 5.07 -0.49 -13.66
N SER A 169 4.87 -1.46 -14.55
CA SER A 169 3.87 -2.49 -14.34
C SER A 169 4.34 -3.54 -13.32
N CYS A 170 3.45 -3.92 -12.41
CA CYS A 170 3.72 -4.96 -11.43
C CYS A 170 4.02 -6.33 -12.04
N ASN A 171 3.56 -6.61 -13.26
CA ASN A 171 3.81 -7.89 -13.95
C ASN A 171 5.21 -8.02 -14.55
N GLY A 172 6.04 -6.98 -14.49
CA GLY A 172 7.41 -6.99 -15.01
C GLY A 172 7.53 -6.68 -16.50
N THR A 173 6.47 -6.23 -17.17
CA THR A 173 6.57 -5.81 -18.59
C THR A 173 7.35 -4.50 -18.77
N GLY A 174 7.67 -3.79 -17.69
CA GLY A 174 8.57 -2.65 -17.68
C GLY A 174 7.90 -1.30 -17.45
N LEU A 175 8.47 -0.27 -18.01
CA LEU A 175 8.05 1.12 -17.87
C LEU A 175 6.71 1.36 -18.59
N VAL A 176 5.70 1.80 -17.84
CA VAL A 176 4.38 2.20 -18.34
C VAL A 176 4.41 3.67 -18.75
N SER A 177 4.97 4.53 -17.91
CA SER A 177 4.97 5.97 -18.14
C SER A 177 6.15 6.66 -17.45
N THR A 178 6.62 7.74 -18.07
CA THR A 178 7.56 8.68 -17.44
C THR A 178 6.86 9.82 -16.69
N THR A 179 5.53 9.85 -16.72
CA THR A 179 4.72 10.81 -15.95
C THR A 179 4.03 10.12 -14.77
N TYR A 180 3.68 10.90 -13.77
CA TYR A 180 3.12 10.43 -12.50
C TYR A 180 1.81 11.16 -12.17
N PRO A 181 0.96 10.60 -11.31
CA PRO A 181 -0.02 11.40 -10.61
C PRO A 181 0.68 12.51 -9.81
N THR A 182 0.32 13.75 -10.06
CA THR A 182 0.91 14.92 -9.40
C THR A 182 -0.12 15.70 -8.61
N GLY A 183 0.20 15.99 -7.36
CA GLY A 183 -0.65 16.73 -6.43
C GLY A 183 -0.40 18.22 -6.42
N ILE A 184 -0.50 18.81 -5.23
CA ILE A 184 -0.25 20.24 -5.00
C ILE A 184 1.22 20.56 -5.34
N ALA A 185 1.42 21.68 -6.03
CA ALA A 185 2.74 22.14 -6.50
C ALA A 185 3.46 21.15 -7.44
N ASN A 186 2.71 20.34 -8.20
CA ASN A 186 3.23 19.33 -9.13
C ASN A 186 4.14 18.26 -8.49
N GLY A 187 4.05 18.07 -7.18
CA GLY A 187 4.77 17.00 -6.48
C GLY A 187 4.19 15.62 -6.84
N VAL A 188 5.06 14.64 -7.03
CA VAL A 188 4.66 13.25 -7.24
C VAL A 188 3.98 12.71 -5.99
N MET A 189 2.88 11.97 -6.16
CA MET A 189 2.08 11.44 -5.06
C MET A 189 2.48 10.01 -4.74
N TYR A 190 2.72 9.72 -3.45
CA TYR A 190 3.18 8.40 -2.95
C TYR A 190 2.40 7.91 -1.73
N ASN A 191 1.43 8.66 -1.21
CA ASN A 191 0.85 8.33 0.10
C ASN A 191 -0.17 7.20 0.01
N VAL A 192 -1.33 7.47 -0.59
CA VAL A 192 -2.41 6.49 -0.67
C VAL A 192 -3.13 6.57 -2.00
N ALA A 193 -3.65 5.43 -2.42
CA ALA A 193 -4.58 5.32 -3.53
C ALA A 193 -5.99 5.06 -2.98
N ILE A 194 -7.00 5.66 -3.59
CA ILE A 194 -8.39 5.68 -3.10
C ILE A 194 -9.37 5.43 -4.25
N TYR A 195 -10.42 4.65 -4.01
CA TYR A 195 -11.57 4.57 -4.91
C TYR A 195 -12.51 5.73 -4.63
N TRP A 196 -12.46 6.78 -5.46
CA TRP A 196 -13.24 8.00 -5.24
C TRP A 196 -14.23 8.32 -6.35
N SER A 197 -13.79 8.33 -7.60
CA SER A 197 -14.61 8.81 -8.71
C SER A 197 -15.68 7.82 -9.17
N GLY A 198 -15.71 6.62 -8.64
CA GLY A 198 -16.62 5.56 -9.08
C GLY A 198 -16.14 4.82 -10.33
N GLN A 199 -14.88 5.01 -10.71
CA GLN A 199 -14.20 4.22 -11.74
C GLN A 199 -13.62 2.93 -11.17
N SER A 200 -13.10 2.08 -12.03
CA SER A 200 -12.36 0.88 -11.64
C SER A 200 -10.90 1.16 -11.27
N THR A 201 -10.34 2.22 -11.82
CA THR A 201 -9.04 2.74 -11.41
C THR A 201 -9.14 3.54 -10.12
N ARG A 202 -8.01 3.66 -9.44
CA ARG A 202 -7.90 4.44 -8.20
C ARG A 202 -7.37 5.84 -8.49
N GLU A 203 -7.82 6.79 -7.71
CA GLU A 203 -7.23 8.11 -7.61
C GLU A 203 -6.14 8.12 -6.55
N MET A 204 -5.26 9.12 -6.65
CA MET A 204 -4.26 9.38 -5.64
C MET A 204 -4.78 10.38 -4.61
N TYR A 205 -4.59 10.06 -3.33
CA TYR A 205 -4.91 10.94 -2.22
C TYR A 205 -3.63 11.26 -1.44
N ASP A 206 -3.33 12.55 -1.31
CA ASP A 206 -2.20 13.03 -0.53
C ASP A 206 -2.57 14.35 0.17
N ARG A 207 -2.21 14.46 1.45
CA ARG A 207 -2.58 15.58 2.31
C ARG A 207 -4.10 15.78 2.35
N THR A 208 -4.58 16.77 1.61
CA THR A 208 -6.02 17.12 1.52
C THR A 208 -6.52 17.10 0.09
N CYS A 209 -5.79 16.50 -0.83
CA CYS A 209 -6.08 16.57 -2.26
C CYS A 209 -6.27 15.18 -2.87
N ILE A 210 -7.36 15.02 -3.63
CA ILE A 210 -7.60 13.85 -4.48
C ILE A 210 -7.36 14.24 -5.93
N VAL A 211 -6.58 13.43 -6.63
CA VAL A 211 -6.13 13.67 -8.01
C VAL A 211 -6.25 12.38 -8.83
N SER A 212 -6.82 12.48 -10.03
CA SER A 212 -6.78 11.40 -11.02
C SER A 212 -5.48 11.43 -11.83
N TYR A 213 -5.05 10.28 -12.34
CA TYR A 213 -3.89 10.22 -13.25
C TYR A 213 -4.22 10.79 -14.63
N LYS A 214 -5.33 10.37 -15.22
CA LYS A 214 -5.85 10.93 -16.50
C LYS A 214 -6.70 12.18 -16.22
N ASP A 215 -6.86 13.01 -17.25
CA ASP A 215 -7.77 14.16 -17.18
C ASP A 215 -9.20 13.69 -16.98
N ASN A 216 -9.89 14.25 -15.98
CA ASN A 216 -11.29 13.99 -15.75
C ASN A 216 -12.14 15.00 -16.54
N PRO A 217 -12.98 14.56 -17.51
CA PRO A 217 -13.79 15.45 -18.34
C PRO A 217 -14.83 16.24 -17.53
N ASP A 218 -15.26 15.74 -16.38
CA ASP A 218 -16.27 16.37 -15.52
C ASP A 218 -15.69 17.52 -14.68
N VAL A 219 -14.36 17.67 -14.65
CA VAL A 219 -13.68 18.74 -13.91
C VAL A 219 -13.49 19.97 -14.82
N ASN A 220 -14.40 20.93 -14.71
CA ASN A 220 -14.29 22.21 -15.43
C ASN A 220 -13.32 23.18 -14.71
N LYS A 221 -12.03 22.86 -14.68
CA LYS A 221 -10.98 23.68 -14.05
C LYS A 221 -9.68 23.63 -14.87
N THR A 222 -8.79 24.57 -14.58
CA THR A 222 -7.46 24.62 -15.20
C THR A 222 -6.64 23.34 -14.91
N ASN A 223 -6.82 22.73 -13.74
CA ASN A 223 -6.25 21.42 -13.40
C ASN A 223 -7.36 20.36 -13.44
N LYS A 224 -7.55 19.71 -14.57
CA LYS A 224 -8.57 18.68 -14.79
C LYS A 224 -8.31 17.39 -14.04
N LYS A 225 -7.11 17.20 -13.50
CA LYS A 225 -6.74 16.02 -12.71
C LYS A 225 -7.14 16.15 -11.24
N ARG A 226 -7.25 17.36 -10.70
CA ARG A 226 -7.60 17.59 -9.30
C ARG A 226 -9.11 17.54 -9.10
N LEU A 227 -9.59 16.48 -8.47
CA LEU A 227 -11.00 16.27 -8.16
C LEU A 227 -11.46 17.10 -6.97
N LEU A 228 -10.66 17.13 -5.88
CA LEU A 228 -11.04 17.77 -4.63
C LEU A 228 -9.82 18.27 -3.88
N SER A 229 -9.99 19.37 -3.11
CA SER A 229 -9.11 19.77 -2.02
C SER A 229 -9.98 20.00 -0.78
N PHE A 230 -9.88 19.11 0.19
CA PHE A 230 -10.68 19.16 1.43
C PHE A 230 -10.39 20.42 2.25
N LYS A 231 -9.12 20.81 2.35
CA LYS A 231 -8.72 22.00 3.08
C LYS A 231 -9.31 23.28 2.50
N ASP A 232 -9.19 23.45 1.19
CA ASP A 232 -9.67 24.65 0.51
C ASP A 232 -11.21 24.73 0.50
N ALA A 233 -11.88 23.58 0.38
CA ALA A 233 -13.33 23.52 0.29
C ALA A 233 -14.03 23.54 1.65
N TYR A 234 -13.42 22.93 2.68
CA TYR A 234 -14.10 22.66 3.96
C TYR A 234 -13.32 23.08 5.20
N GLY A 235 -12.11 23.62 5.06
CA GLY A 235 -11.30 24.07 6.20
C GLY A 235 -10.82 22.93 7.09
N THR A 236 -10.42 21.80 6.49
CA THR A 236 -9.82 20.68 7.23
C THR A 236 -8.38 21.00 7.64
N ASN A 237 -7.83 20.23 8.58
CA ASN A 237 -6.40 20.18 8.81
C ASN A 237 -5.67 19.48 7.63
N ASP A 238 -4.33 19.44 7.66
CA ASP A 238 -3.52 18.82 6.62
C ASP A 238 -3.39 17.29 6.75
N GLY A 239 -4.07 16.67 7.70
CA GLY A 239 -3.93 15.26 8.06
C GLY A 239 -2.95 15.03 9.21
N ASN A 240 -2.74 13.79 9.56
CA ASN A 240 -1.84 13.37 10.62
C ASN A 240 -0.41 13.29 10.13
N HIS A 241 0.56 13.43 11.02
CA HIS A 241 1.97 13.28 10.76
C HIS A 241 2.53 14.27 9.73
N GLY A 242 3.25 15.30 10.19
CA GLY A 242 3.67 16.46 9.38
C GLY A 242 4.57 16.18 8.17
N THR A 243 5.11 14.96 7.99
CA THR A 243 5.89 14.58 6.81
C THR A 243 5.12 13.63 5.87
N LYS A 244 4.14 12.91 6.38
CA LYS A 244 3.38 11.90 5.64
C LYS A 244 1.97 12.39 5.25
N TYR A 245 1.37 13.26 6.08
CA TYR A 245 0.07 13.89 5.83
C TYR A 245 -1.08 12.90 5.55
N ASN A 246 -1.16 11.87 6.37
CA ASN A 246 -2.20 10.85 6.24
C ASN A 246 -3.56 11.40 6.69
N PRO A 247 -4.68 10.94 6.15
CA PRO A 247 -5.98 11.15 6.78
C PRO A 247 -6.00 10.58 8.21
N CYS A 248 -6.96 10.98 9.02
CA CYS A 248 -7.20 10.31 10.29
C CYS A 248 -7.54 8.84 10.06
N TYR A 249 -8.36 8.60 9.05
CA TYR A 249 -8.73 7.28 8.57
C TYR A 249 -9.38 7.41 7.18
N TYR A 250 -9.28 6.38 6.33
CA TYR A 250 -10.04 6.28 5.08
C TYR A 250 -10.37 4.82 4.78
N GLY A 251 -11.46 4.59 4.07
CA GLY A 251 -11.91 3.25 3.68
C GLY A 251 -13.36 3.24 3.25
N ASP A 252 -13.82 2.09 2.76
CA ASP A 252 -15.20 1.86 2.36
C ASP A 252 -16.10 1.66 3.59
N PHE A 253 -16.56 2.76 4.21
CA PHE A 253 -17.44 2.72 5.40
C PHE A 253 -18.91 2.56 5.03
N LEU A 254 -19.30 3.01 3.83
CA LEU A 254 -20.68 2.99 3.38
C LEU A 254 -21.03 1.72 2.61
N GLY A 255 -20.04 0.90 2.26
CA GLY A 255 -20.22 -0.40 1.64
C GLY A 255 -20.58 -0.36 0.15
N ASP A 256 -20.15 0.69 -0.55
CA ASP A 256 -20.41 0.85 -1.98
C ASP A 256 -19.13 0.83 -2.84
N TYR A 257 -18.02 0.32 -2.28
CA TYR A 257 -16.64 0.23 -2.73
C TYR A 257 -15.89 1.56 -2.86
N ARG A 258 -16.58 2.68 -2.94
CA ARG A 258 -15.93 3.99 -2.91
C ARG A 258 -15.54 4.30 -1.48
N GLU A 259 -14.32 4.78 -1.31
CA GLU A 259 -13.75 4.94 0.02
C GLU A 259 -14.02 6.34 0.55
N GLU A 260 -14.48 6.43 1.81
CA GLU A 260 -14.66 7.66 2.54
C GLU A 260 -13.35 8.12 3.18
N VAL A 261 -13.28 9.43 3.50
CA VAL A 261 -12.14 10.04 4.17
C VAL A 261 -12.58 10.72 5.45
N ILE A 262 -11.87 10.45 6.55
CA ILE A 262 -12.05 11.12 7.84
C ILE A 262 -10.90 12.10 8.07
N LEU A 263 -11.24 13.38 8.29
CA LEU A 263 -10.29 14.45 8.60
C LEU A 263 -10.78 15.30 9.77
N GLY A 264 -9.85 15.84 10.55
CA GLY A 264 -10.16 16.85 11.55
C GLY A 264 -10.39 18.24 10.93
N SER A 265 -11.17 19.08 11.60
CA SER A 265 -11.22 20.51 11.26
C SER A 265 -9.90 21.21 11.61
N SER A 266 -9.60 22.33 10.94
CA SER A 266 -8.38 23.11 11.18
C SER A 266 -8.29 23.67 12.61
N ASP A 267 -9.42 23.85 13.29
CA ASP A 267 -9.51 24.31 14.69
C ASP A 267 -9.56 23.15 15.70
N ASN A 268 -9.46 21.90 15.26
CA ASN A 268 -9.50 20.67 16.05
C ASN A 268 -10.79 20.46 16.89
N LYS A 269 -11.92 21.08 16.50
CA LYS A 269 -13.18 20.96 17.23
C LYS A 269 -14.17 19.99 16.59
N SER A 270 -13.93 19.60 15.35
CA SER A 270 -14.83 18.75 14.58
C SER A 270 -14.08 17.69 13.83
N ILE A 271 -14.76 16.59 13.55
CA ILE A 271 -14.33 15.53 12.64
C ILE A 271 -15.27 15.57 11.44
N TYR A 272 -14.71 15.59 10.25
CA TYR A 272 -15.44 15.51 8.99
C TYR A 272 -15.34 14.10 8.43
N ILE A 273 -16.44 13.57 7.94
CA ILE A 273 -16.50 12.36 7.12
C ILE A 273 -16.90 12.78 5.72
N PHE A 274 -16.06 12.52 4.75
CA PHE A 274 -16.28 12.84 3.36
C PHE A 274 -16.60 11.58 2.58
N SER A 275 -17.70 11.63 1.84
CA SER A 275 -18.11 10.63 0.87
C SER A 275 -18.24 11.30 -0.49
N THR A 276 -18.04 10.54 -1.56
CA THR A 276 -18.21 11.04 -2.91
C THR A 276 -19.67 10.96 -3.36
N ASN A 277 -20.10 11.90 -4.20
CA ASN A 277 -21.40 11.88 -4.87
C ASN A 277 -21.30 11.57 -6.37
N HIS A 278 -20.12 11.16 -6.85
CA HIS A 278 -19.97 10.75 -8.24
C HIS A 278 -20.86 9.52 -8.51
N PRO A 279 -21.67 9.53 -9.57
CA PRO A 279 -22.45 8.36 -9.92
C PRO A 279 -21.55 7.25 -10.45
N THR A 280 -21.92 6.00 -10.17
CA THR A 280 -21.26 4.83 -10.73
C THR A 280 -22.24 3.71 -11.04
N THR A 281 -22.01 3.01 -12.15
CA THR A 281 -22.72 1.77 -12.50
C THR A 281 -21.99 0.53 -12.00
N HIS A 282 -20.72 0.67 -11.59
CA HIS A 282 -19.95 -0.44 -11.05
C HIS A 282 -20.50 -0.90 -9.70
N ARG A 283 -20.37 -2.19 -9.44
CA ARG A 283 -20.76 -2.81 -8.18
C ARG A 283 -19.68 -3.79 -7.78
N LEU A 284 -19.09 -3.54 -6.63
CA LEU A 284 -18.18 -4.46 -5.95
C LEU A 284 -18.79 -4.86 -4.60
N PRO A 285 -18.42 -6.00 -4.03
CA PRO A 285 -18.71 -6.28 -2.63
C PRO A 285 -18.17 -5.16 -1.73
N HIS A 286 -18.78 -4.99 -0.56
CA HIS A 286 -18.23 -4.13 0.48
C HIS A 286 -16.76 -4.52 0.73
N LEU A 287 -15.82 -3.60 0.55
CA LEU A 287 -14.41 -3.93 0.55
C LEU A 287 -13.93 -4.50 1.89
N MET A 288 -14.58 -4.09 3.01
CA MET A 288 -14.31 -4.65 4.34
C MET A 288 -14.66 -6.14 4.49
N THR A 289 -15.32 -6.76 3.51
CA THR A 289 -15.53 -8.21 3.50
C THR A 289 -14.34 -8.99 2.97
N ASP A 290 -13.38 -8.30 2.36
CA ASP A 290 -12.09 -8.87 1.97
C ASP A 290 -11.12 -8.83 3.16
N HIS A 291 -10.59 -10.00 3.53
CA HIS A 291 -9.73 -10.13 4.69
C HIS A 291 -8.46 -9.28 4.61
N ASN A 292 -7.79 -9.27 3.45
CA ASN A 292 -6.57 -8.46 3.25
C ASN A 292 -6.86 -6.95 3.36
N TYR A 293 -8.01 -6.51 2.85
CA TYR A 293 -8.44 -5.12 2.99
C TYR A 293 -8.74 -4.77 4.45
N ASP A 294 -9.48 -5.62 5.18
CA ASP A 294 -9.81 -5.43 6.59
C ASP A 294 -8.54 -5.36 7.45
N MET A 295 -7.58 -6.27 7.23
CA MET A 295 -6.28 -6.21 7.92
C MET A 295 -5.51 -4.92 7.59
N SER A 296 -5.54 -4.45 6.35
CA SER A 296 -4.91 -3.18 5.98
C SER A 296 -5.60 -1.98 6.64
N GLN A 297 -6.92 -2.03 6.83
CA GLN A 297 -7.69 -1.03 7.59
C GLN A 297 -7.28 -1.00 9.07
N ALA A 298 -7.16 -2.15 9.69
CA ALA A 298 -6.73 -2.25 11.11
C ALA A 298 -5.32 -1.70 11.35
N MET A 299 -4.47 -1.68 10.31
CA MET A 299 -3.09 -1.22 10.38
C MET A 299 -2.87 0.22 9.89
N GLN A 300 -3.91 0.94 9.46
CA GLN A 300 -3.77 2.36 9.13
C GLN A 300 -3.20 3.14 10.32
N ASN A 301 -2.32 4.08 10.04
CA ASN A 301 -1.63 4.90 11.05
C ASN A 301 -0.73 4.12 12.03
N MET A 302 -0.44 2.85 11.79
CA MET A 302 0.66 2.16 12.45
C MET A 302 1.98 2.50 11.77
N GLY A 303 2.84 3.25 12.43
CA GLY A 303 4.10 3.68 11.82
C GLY A 303 3.89 4.61 10.62
N TYR A 304 4.46 4.27 9.47
CA TYR A 304 4.20 4.99 8.23
C TYR A 304 2.85 4.60 7.64
N ASN A 305 2.18 5.57 7.01
CA ASN A 305 0.90 5.31 6.37
C ASN A 305 1.08 4.35 5.21
N GLN A 306 0.22 3.36 5.21
CA GLN A 306 0.22 2.34 4.19
C GLN A 306 -1.19 2.18 3.68
N GLY A 307 -1.33 2.28 2.36
CA GLY A 307 -2.62 2.24 1.71
C GLY A 307 -3.34 0.90 1.91
N THR A 308 -4.64 0.95 1.70
CA THR A 308 -5.51 -0.21 1.68
C THR A 308 -5.36 -0.96 0.36
N ASN A 309 -5.31 -2.28 0.40
CA ASN A 309 -5.23 -3.12 -0.79
C ASN A 309 -6.11 -4.36 -0.64
N LEU A 310 -6.66 -4.82 -1.77
CA LEU A 310 -7.53 -5.98 -1.82
C LEU A 310 -6.72 -7.28 -1.96
N GLY A 311 -7.24 -8.36 -1.38
CA GLY A 311 -6.73 -9.71 -1.55
C GLY A 311 -7.18 -10.37 -2.86
N TYR A 312 -8.05 -9.74 -3.63
CA TYR A 312 -8.47 -10.16 -4.95
C TYR A 312 -8.25 -9.04 -5.97
N TYR A 313 -8.13 -9.42 -7.24
CA TYR A 313 -7.80 -8.47 -8.30
C TYR A 313 -9.02 -7.63 -8.72
N VAL A 314 -8.87 -6.32 -8.70
CA VAL A 314 -9.80 -5.36 -9.31
C VAL A 314 -8.97 -4.36 -10.10
N GLY A 315 -8.88 -4.55 -11.40
CA GLY A 315 -8.23 -3.63 -12.31
C GLY A 315 -9.20 -3.06 -13.34
N ALA A 316 -8.77 -2.04 -14.07
CA ALA A 316 -9.56 -1.34 -15.08
C ALA A 316 -10.20 -2.28 -16.11
N GLU A 317 -9.47 -3.32 -16.52
CA GLU A 317 -9.93 -4.30 -17.50
C GLU A 317 -10.97 -5.28 -16.93
N THR A 318 -11.01 -5.48 -15.60
CA THR A 318 -11.96 -6.41 -14.96
C THR A 318 -13.39 -5.85 -15.02
N LEU A 319 -13.55 -4.56 -14.85
CA LEU A 319 -14.87 -3.91 -14.86
C LEU A 319 -15.33 -3.58 -16.28
N LYS A 320 -14.43 -3.40 -17.25
CA LYS A 320 -14.78 -3.22 -18.68
C LYS A 320 -15.53 -4.43 -19.26
N THR A 321 -15.26 -5.64 -18.78
CA THR A 321 -15.92 -6.86 -19.27
C THR A 321 -17.36 -7.05 -18.77
N SER A 322 -17.74 -6.45 -17.66
CA SER A 322 -19.11 -6.53 -17.14
C SER A 322 -20.11 -5.61 -17.86
N GLU A 323 -19.63 -4.61 -18.59
CA GLU A 323 -20.48 -3.69 -19.37
C GLU A 323 -20.90 -4.26 -20.72
N THR A 324 -20.30 -5.37 -21.18
CA THR A 324 -20.55 -5.95 -22.51
C THR A 324 -21.52 -7.13 -22.54
N GLU A 325 -22.01 -7.60 -21.40
CA GLU A 325 -23.12 -8.55 -21.37
C GLU A 325 -24.46 -7.81 -21.38
N GLU A 326 -24.93 -7.43 -22.59
CA GLU A 326 -26.34 -7.08 -22.77
C GLU A 326 -27.20 -8.28 -22.34
N PRO A 327 -28.28 -8.05 -21.57
CA PRO A 327 -29.21 -9.12 -21.26
C PRO A 327 -29.74 -9.69 -22.57
N LYS A 328 -29.50 -10.97 -22.79
CA LYS A 328 -30.15 -11.70 -23.89
C LYS A 328 -31.64 -11.67 -23.61
N GLU A 329 -32.40 -10.99 -24.50
CA GLU A 329 -33.88 -11.02 -24.56
C GLU A 329 -34.41 -12.46 -24.69
#